data_35c773c016aac90d4a028b235836cb63
#
_entry.id   35c773c016aac90d4a028b235836cb63
#
_cell.length_a   1.000
_cell.length_b   1.000
_cell.length_c   1.000
_cell.angle_alpha   90.00
_cell.angle_beta   90.00
_cell.angle_gamma   90.00
#
_symmetry.space_group_name_H-M   'P 1'
#
loop_
_entity.id
_entity.type
_entity.pdbx_description
1 polymer ?
#
loop_
_entity_poly.entity_id
_entity_poly.type
_entity_poly.pdbx_seq_one_letter_code
_entity_poly.pdbx_strand_id
1 'polypeptide(L)'
;MTGNYTKRGSMRVSKIAIVMVVFFLTATVVTAQDRSLSPRGQASAQVGGSFDSEGRYSGGEWIDVEYGRPLLRGRDNMFGSGDAYGEGFLRGAPIWRVGADQSTRFKTEADLMFGNQRLAAGEYSVFAELAANEWTLVFSTWGVKQAFREDNPNALWGSYDYTPDRDVLRTTMRVTTHPVSAEQLIIAFTDMTLEGGSLTVWWDDQIATTAFTRAQ
;
A
#
# COMPACT_ATOMS: atom_id res chain seq x y z
N MET A 1 -30.44 5.26 104.46
CA MET A 1 -31.41 4.82 103.43
C MET A 1 -30.82 5.09 102.07
N THR A 2 -30.65 4.08 101.34
CA THR A 2 -29.81 3.89 100.22
C THR A 2 -30.47 4.40 98.93
N GLY A 3 -29.78 5.21 98.17
CA GLY A 3 -30.20 5.65 96.84
C GLY A 3 -29.14 5.24 95.80
N ASN A 4 -29.47 4.24 94.98
CA ASN A 4 -28.65 3.74 93.93
C ASN A 4 -28.66 4.68 92.70
N TYR A 5 -27.49 5.17 92.31
CA TYR A 5 -27.27 5.89 91.06
C TYR A 5 -26.81 4.91 90.00
N THR A 6 -27.67 4.67 89.03
CA THR A 6 -27.34 3.92 87.84
C THR A 6 -26.64 4.80 86.79
N LYS A 7 -25.40 4.52 86.50
CA LYS A 7 -24.59 5.18 85.49
C LYS A 7 -24.99 4.65 84.08
N ARG A 8 -25.61 5.56 83.30
CA ARG A 8 -25.87 5.29 81.89
C ARG A 8 -24.58 5.36 81.05
N GLY A 9 -24.10 4.24 80.51
CA GLY A 9 -23.03 4.22 79.59
C GLY A 9 -23.47 4.70 78.23
N SER A 10 -22.81 5.75 77.75
CA SER A 10 -22.97 6.27 76.37
C SER A 10 -22.20 5.38 75.42
N MET A 11 -22.96 4.68 74.58
CA MET A 11 -22.37 3.88 73.43
C MET A 11 -22.02 4.89 72.34
N ARG A 12 -20.74 5.14 72.16
CA ARG A 12 -20.23 5.85 70.93
C ARG A 12 -20.34 4.98 69.73
N VAL A 13 -21.30 5.25 68.87
CA VAL A 13 -21.40 4.60 67.55
C VAL A 13 -20.34 5.22 66.65
N SER A 14 -19.28 4.42 66.37
CA SER A 14 -18.25 4.78 65.40
C SER A 14 -18.84 4.72 64.02
N LYS A 15 -18.98 5.87 63.33
CA LYS A 15 -19.41 5.92 61.94
C LYS A 15 -18.25 5.45 61.05
N ILE A 16 -18.27 4.20 60.67
CA ILE A 16 -17.40 3.68 59.61
C ILE A 16 -17.94 4.23 58.29
N ALA A 17 -17.25 5.21 57.71
CA ALA A 17 -17.53 5.68 56.37
C ALA A 17 -17.06 4.62 55.38
N ILE A 18 -17.98 3.89 54.81
CA ILE A 18 -17.71 3.00 53.67
C ILE A 18 -17.50 3.85 52.43
N VAL A 19 -16.26 4.08 52.03
CA VAL A 19 -15.93 4.70 50.73
C VAL A 19 -16.11 3.62 49.67
N MET A 20 -17.24 3.68 48.98
CA MET A 20 -17.52 2.84 47.84
C MET A 20 -16.79 3.43 46.59
N VAL A 21 -15.63 2.90 46.24
CA VAL A 21 -14.93 3.24 45.01
C VAL A 21 -15.68 2.58 43.86
N VAL A 22 -16.50 3.34 43.17
CA VAL A 22 -17.16 2.92 41.95
C VAL A 22 -16.11 2.99 40.83
N PHE A 23 -15.51 1.84 40.46
CA PHE A 23 -14.70 1.69 39.27
C PHE A 23 -15.66 1.79 38.07
N PHE A 24 -15.71 2.94 37.41
CA PHE A 24 -16.29 3.04 36.08
C PHE A 24 -15.35 2.28 35.09
N LEU A 25 -15.68 1.04 34.77
CA LEU A 25 -15.15 0.39 33.58
C LEU A 25 -15.73 1.14 32.37
N THR A 26 -14.99 2.11 31.86
CA THR A 26 -15.24 2.64 30.52
C THR A 26 -14.85 1.54 29.52
N ALA A 27 -15.81 0.72 29.12
CA ALA A 27 -15.64 -0.13 27.96
C ALA A 27 -15.44 0.82 26.76
N THR A 28 -14.19 1.01 26.34
CA THR A 28 -13.90 1.60 25.05
C THR A 28 -14.46 0.65 24.01
N VAL A 29 -15.62 0.99 23.44
CA VAL A 29 -16.14 0.34 22.25
C VAL A 29 -15.12 0.65 21.16
N VAL A 30 -14.22 -0.29 20.90
CA VAL A 30 -13.41 -0.26 19.69
C VAL A 30 -14.39 -0.47 18.54
N THR A 31 -14.88 0.63 17.98
CA THR A 31 -15.61 0.56 16.71
C THR A 31 -14.64 -0.03 15.70
N ALA A 32 -14.99 -1.19 15.16
CA ALA A 32 -14.25 -1.76 14.03
C ALA A 32 -14.21 -0.66 12.95
N GLN A 33 -13.03 -0.11 12.72
CA GLN A 33 -12.83 0.87 11.66
C GLN A 33 -13.24 0.19 10.37
N ASP A 34 -14.13 0.82 9.61
CA ASP A 34 -14.57 0.32 8.31
C ASP A 34 -13.36 0.38 7.36
N ARG A 35 -12.58 -0.70 7.37
CA ARG A 35 -11.34 -0.79 6.60
C ARG A 35 -11.69 -1.10 5.15
N SER A 36 -11.10 -0.36 4.23
CA SER A 36 -11.17 -0.70 2.81
C SER A 36 -10.82 -2.17 2.58
N LEU A 37 -11.56 -2.80 1.68
CA LEU A 37 -11.31 -4.19 1.25
C LEU A 37 -9.94 -4.34 0.56
N SER A 38 -9.37 -3.24 0.08
CA SER A 38 -8.05 -3.15 -0.55
C SER A 38 -7.29 -1.97 0.09
N PRO A 39 -6.75 -2.16 1.31
CA PRO A 39 -6.06 -1.08 2.01
C PRO A 39 -4.89 -0.55 1.18
N ARG A 40 -4.57 0.74 1.36
CA ARG A 40 -3.42 1.35 0.69
C ARG A 40 -2.12 0.71 1.17
N GLY A 41 -1.19 0.54 0.25
CA GLY A 41 0.19 0.14 0.49
C GLY A 41 1.15 1.15 -0.12
N GLN A 42 2.34 1.19 0.42
CA GLN A 42 3.45 2.01 -0.06
C GLN A 42 4.75 1.23 0.03
N ALA A 43 5.63 1.45 -0.94
CA ALA A 43 7.03 1.08 -0.84
C ALA A 43 7.89 2.28 -1.25
N SER A 44 9.02 2.45 -0.57
CA SER A 44 9.96 3.55 -0.81
C SER A 44 11.39 3.01 -0.86
N ALA A 45 12.21 3.57 -1.73
CA ALA A 45 13.64 3.28 -1.84
C ALA A 45 14.40 4.57 -2.18
N GLN A 46 15.73 4.52 -2.07
CA GLN A 46 16.59 5.59 -2.55
C GLN A 46 17.60 5.05 -3.56
N VAL A 47 17.95 5.89 -4.53
CA VAL A 47 19.05 5.67 -5.48
C VAL A 47 20.04 6.84 -5.41
N GLY A 48 21.25 6.64 -5.90
CA GLY A 48 22.31 7.63 -5.78
C GLY A 48 22.85 7.73 -4.35
N GLY A 49 23.28 8.91 -3.95
CA GLY A 49 23.89 9.13 -2.65
C GLY A 49 25.26 8.48 -2.50
N SER A 50 25.77 8.48 -1.28
CA SER A 50 27.05 7.88 -0.94
C SER A 50 27.11 7.50 0.54
N PHE A 51 28.04 6.59 0.85
CA PHE A 51 28.42 6.28 2.23
C PHE A 51 29.71 7.05 2.59
N ASP A 52 29.74 7.67 3.77
CA ASP A 52 30.97 8.25 4.31
C ASP A 52 31.91 7.19 4.91
N SER A 53 33.04 7.61 5.44
CA SER A 53 34.04 6.71 6.06
C SER A 53 33.54 6.01 7.32
N GLU A 54 32.43 6.46 7.90
CA GLU A 54 31.77 5.84 9.07
C GLU A 54 30.57 4.96 8.66
N GLY A 55 30.33 4.79 7.34
CA GLY A 55 29.24 3.99 6.81
C GLY A 55 27.86 4.67 6.88
N ARG A 56 27.80 5.99 7.08
CA ARG A 56 26.52 6.74 7.07
C ARG A 56 26.16 7.11 5.65
N TYR A 57 24.94 6.77 5.27
CA TYR A 57 24.38 7.08 3.95
C TYR A 57 23.80 8.49 3.90
N SER A 58 24.00 9.20 2.80
CA SER A 58 23.43 10.53 2.55
C SER A 58 23.30 10.86 1.07
N GLY A 59 22.44 11.81 0.73
CA GLY A 59 22.31 12.41 -0.58
C GLY A 59 21.56 11.57 -1.63
N GLY A 60 20.85 10.52 -1.21
CA GLY A 60 20.03 9.74 -2.13
C GLY A 60 18.73 10.43 -2.51
N GLU A 61 18.18 10.08 -3.68
CA GLU A 61 16.93 10.55 -4.25
C GLU A 61 15.85 9.48 -4.05
N TRP A 62 14.65 9.90 -3.60
CA TRP A 62 13.56 8.98 -3.28
C TRP A 62 12.83 8.51 -4.52
N ILE A 63 12.42 7.25 -4.44
CA ILE A 63 11.47 6.60 -5.34
C ILE A 63 10.37 5.99 -4.48
N ASP A 64 9.13 6.33 -4.77
CA ASP A 64 7.96 5.89 -4.03
C ASP A 64 6.95 5.22 -4.96
N VAL A 65 6.27 4.20 -4.46
CA VAL A 65 5.07 3.65 -5.11
C VAL A 65 3.95 3.52 -4.10
N GLU A 66 2.77 4.05 -4.43
CA GLU A 66 1.54 3.93 -3.65
C GLU A 66 0.47 3.21 -4.45
N TYR A 67 -0.21 2.24 -3.84
CA TYR A 67 -1.16 1.38 -4.54
C TYR A 67 -2.25 0.83 -3.62
N GLY A 68 -3.38 0.43 -4.17
CA GLY A 68 -4.38 -0.36 -3.45
C GLY A 68 -3.95 -1.83 -3.41
N ARG A 69 -4.08 -2.49 -2.26
CA ARG A 69 -3.62 -3.86 -2.03
C ARG A 69 -4.80 -4.84 -2.00
N PRO A 70 -5.24 -5.37 -3.15
CA PRO A 70 -6.28 -6.38 -3.16
C PRO A 70 -5.80 -7.68 -2.50
N LEU A 71 -6.75 -8.43 -1.93
CA LEU A 71 -6.54 -9.77 -1.37
C LEU A 71 -7.18 -10.81 -2.26
N LEU A 72 -6.62 -12.01 -2.29
CA LEU A 72 -7.20 -13.16 -3.02
C LEU A 72 -8.54 -13.60 -2.41
N ARG A 73 -8.63 -13.71 -1.10
CA ARG A 73 -9.84 -14.14 -0.38
C ARG A 73 -10.37 -15.48 -0.86
N GLY A 74 -9.47 -16.46 -0.98
CA GLY A 74 -9.79 -17.79 -1.45
C GLY A 74 -10.09 -17.88 -2.95
N ARG A 75 -9.73 -16.86 -3.74
CA ARG A 75 -9.75 -16.94 -5.19
C ARG A 75 -8.44 -17.54 -5.66
N ASP A 76 -8.53 -18.68 -6.31
CA ASP A 76 -7.39 -19.36 -6.90
C ASP A 76 -7.21 -18.92 -8.36
N ASN A 77 -5.98 -19.00 -8.86
CA ASN A 77 -5.64 -18.73 -10.26
C ASN A 77 -6.19 -17.38 -10.75
N MET A 78 -5.88 -16.31 -10.01
CA MET A 78 -6.40 -14.96 -10.27
C MET A 78 -6.09 -14.45 -11.68
N PHE A 79 -4.92 -14.82 -12.20
CA PHE A 79 -4.50 -14.38 -13.53
C PHE A 79 -5.12 -15.21 -14.66
N GLY A 80 -5.66 -16.39 -14.37
CA GLY A 80 -6.19 -17.27 -15.42
C GLY A 80 -5.09 -17.84 -16.32
N SER A 81 -5.45 -18.23 -17.54
CA SER A 81 -4.52 -18.81 -18.49
C SER A 81 -4.95 -18.57 -19.93
N GLY A 82 -4.02 -18.75 -20.89
CA GLY A 82 -4.29 -18.59 -22.32
C GLY A 82 -4.78 -17.18 -22.66
N ASP A 83 -5.74 -17.10 -23.58
CA ASP A 83 -6.28 -15.83 -24.07
C ASP A 83 -7.05 -15.04 -23.01
N ALA A 84 -7.50 -15.69 -21.91
CA ALA A 84 -8.20 -15.06 -20.81
C ALA A 84 -7.26 -14.60 -19.67
N TYR A 85 -5.93 -14.65 -19.88
CA TYR A 85 -4.97 -14.25 -18.85
C TYR A 85 -5.17 -12.78 -18.45
N GLY A 86 -5.40 -12.54 -17.15
CA GLY A 86 -5.60 -11.22 -16.57
C GLY A 86 -7.03 -10.64 -16.70
N GLU A 87 -7.90 -11.20 -17.55
CA GLU A 87 -9.21 -10.61 -17.82
C GLU A 87 -10.15 -10.62 -16.60
N GLY A 88 -10.04 -11.63 -15.74
CA GLY A 88 -10.95 -11.85 -14.62
C GLY A 88 -11.03 -10.69 -13.62
N PHE A 89 -9.99 -9.87 -13.52
CA PHE A 89 -9.95 -8.71 -12.61
C PHE A 89 -9.89 -7.35 -13.30
N LEU A 90 -9.77 -7.28 -14.63
CA LEU A 90 -9.86 -6.01 -15.37
C LEU A 90 -11.26 -5.41 -15.30
N ARG A 91 -12.30 -6.23 -15.26
CA ARG A 91 -13.71 -5.82 -15.15
C ARG A 91 -14.11 -4.78 -16.19
N GLY A 92 -13.67 -4.97 -17.44
CA GLY A 92 -13.95 -4.09 -18.54
C GLY A 92 -13.05 -2.85 -18.64
N ALA A 93 -12.08 -2.68 -17.76
CA ALA A 93 -11.03 -1.71 -17.96
C ALA A 93 -10.06 -2.17 -19.05
N PRO A 94 -9.53 -1.25 -19.88
CA PRO A 94 -8.67 -1.63 -21.00
C PRO A 94 -7.26 -2.08 -20.59
N ILE A 95 -6.87 -1.79 -19.35
CA ILE A 95 -5.53 -2.07 -18.82
C ILE A 95 -5.61 -2.28 -17.30
N TRP A 96 -4.67 -3.01 -16.71
CA TRP A 96 -4.62 -3.19 -15.25
C TRP A 96 -3.96 -1.99 -14.56
N ARG A 97 -4.61 -1.47 -13.51
CA ARG A 97 -4.10 -0.37 -12.67
C ARG A 97 -2.97 -0.78 -11.70
N VAL A 98 -2.43 -1.98 -11.82
CA VAL A 98 -1.41 -2.59 -10.93
C VAL A 98 -1.79 -2.45 -9.45
N GLY A 99 -3.08 -2.74 -9.15
CA GLY A 99 -3.63 -2.53 -7.81
C GLY A 99 -5.14 -2.61 -7.78
N ALA A 100 -5.74 -1.95 -6.80
CA ALA A 100 -7.19 -1.83 -6.63
C ALA A 100 -7.59 -0.41 -6.25
N ASP A 101 -8.87 -0.08 -6.46
CA ASP A 101 -9.49 1.22 -6.21
C ASP A 101 -8.85 2.32 -7.09
N GLN A 102 -8.11 3.24 -6.51
CA GLN A 102 -7.39 4.30 -7.23
C GLN A 102 -6.28 3.71 -8.11
N SER A 103 -5.87 4.46 -9.12
CA SER A 103 -4.66 4.14 -9.91
C SER A 103 -3.43 4.07 -9.01
N THR A 104 -2.51 3.17 -9.32
CA THR A 104 -1.20 3.11 -8.66
C THR A 104 -0.38 4.33 -9.03
N ARG A 105 0.28 4.93 -8.06
CA ARG A 105 1.15 6.11 -8.24
C ARG A 105 2.60 5.71 -8.06
N PHE A 106 3.43 6.20 -8.94
CA PHE A 106 4.89 6.12 -8.88
C PHE A 106 5.46 7.53 -8.88
N LYS A 107 6.32 7.83 -7.92
CA LYS A 107 7.02 9.10 -7.83
C LYS A 107 8.51 8.85 -7.79
N THR A 108 9.28 9.62 -8.50
CA THR A 108 10.74 9.56 -8.47
C THR A 108 11.35 10.97 -8.43
N GLU A 109 12.33 11.18 -7.56
CA GLU A 109 13.14 12.40 -7.51
C GLU A 109 14.32 12.33 -8.47
N ALA A 110 14.71 11.11 -8.88
CA ALA A 110 15.76 10.86 -9.86
C ALA A 110 15.19 10.59 -11.25
N ASP A 111 15.94 10.92 -12.28
CA ASP A 111 15.73 10.35 -13.60
C ASP A 111 16.15 8.88 -13.59
N LEU A 112 15.28 8.02 -14.12
CA LEU A 112 15.50 6.57 -14.15
C LEU A 112 15.61 6.07 -15.59
N MET A 113 16.42 5.03 -15.78
CA MET A 113 16.51 4.28 -17.03
C MET A 113 15.85 2.91 -16.86
N PHE A 114 14.85 2.61 -17.65
CA PHE A 114 14.29 1.28 -17.83
C PHE A 114 14.80 0.73 -19.17
N GLY A 115 15.84 -0.12 -19.12
CA GLY A 115 16.59 -0.49 -20.32
C GLY A 115 17.23 0.76 -20.97
N ASN A 116 16.84 1.06 -22.21
CA ASN A 116 17.31 2.24 -22.95
C ASN A 116 16.33 3.43 -22.92
N GLN A 117 15.25 3.35 -22.17
CA GLN A 117 14.23 4.40 -22.09
C GLN A 117 14.37 5.18 -20.77
N ARG A 118 14.38 6.52 -20.87
CA ARG A 118 14.46 7.41 -19.71
C ARG A 118 13.06 7.77 -19.22
N LEU A 119 12.84 7.60 -17.92
CA LEU A 119 11.74 8.18 -17.16
C LEU A 119 12.28 9.38 -16.41
N ALA A 120 11.82 10.59 -16.70
CA ALA A 120 12.26 11.78 -15.98
C ALA A 120 11.79 11.76 -14.52
N ALA A 121 12.46 12.49 -13.66
CA ALA A 121 11.97 12.78 -12.32
C ALA A 121 10.54 13.35 -12.39
N GLY A 122 9.64 12.86 -11.55
CA GLY A 122 8.23 13.26 -11.63
C GLY A 122 7.29 12.28 -10.95
N GLU A 123 6.01 12.43 -11.24
CA GLU A 123 4.94 11.62 -10.67
C GLU A 123 4.05 11.05 -11.77
N TYR A 124 3.78 9.76 -11.73
CA TYR A 124 3.14 9.00 -12.80
C TYR A 124 2.06 8.08 -12.24
N SER A 125 1.01 7.85 -13.02
CA SER A 125 0.14 6.69 -12.87
C SER A 125 0.78 5.48 -13.52
N VAL A 126 0.62 4.31 -12.88
CA VAL A 126 1.22 3.06 -13.34
C VAL A 126 0.13 2.09 -13.74
N PHE A 127 0.29 1.51 -14.92
CA PHE A 127 -0.59 0.48 -15.48
C PHE A 127 0.22 -0.70 -16.01
N ALA A 128 -0.44 -1.82 -16.28
CA ALA A 128 0.19 -2.96 -16.94
C ALA A 128 -0.76 -3.62 -17.95
N GLU A 129 -0.25 -3.91 -19.15
CA GLU A 129 -0.83 -4.89 -20.06
C GLU A 129 -0.30 -6.26 -19.65
N LEU A 130 -1.19 -7.25 -19.60
CA LEU A 130 -0.89 -8.54 -19.00
C LEU A 130 -0.78 -9.62 -20.08
N ALA A 131 0.29 -10.40 -20.03
CA ALA A 131 0.44 -11.64 -20.76
C ALA A 131 1.16 -12.68 -19.88
N ALA A 132 0.97 -13.96 -20.15
CA ALA A 132 1.37 -15.02 -19.22
C ALA A 132 2.87 -15.05 -18.86
N ASN A 133 3.74 -14.63 -19.78
CA ASN A 133 5.19 -14.68 -19.59
C ASN A 133 5.84 -13.30 -19.46
N GLU A 134 5.10 -12.26 -19.76
CA GLU A 134 5.62 -10.90 -19.85
C GLU A 134 4.49 -9.90 -19.66
N TRP A 135 4.69 -8.90 -18.80
CA TRP A 135 3.80 -7.75 -18.72
C TRP A 135 4.47 -6.53 -19.33
N THR A 136 3.66 -5.65 -19.93
CA THR A 136 4.13 -4.32 -20.31
C THR A 136 3.75 -3.34 -19.23
N LEU A 137 4.73 -2.89 -18.45
CA LEU A 137 4.55 -1.81 -17.47
C LEU A 137 4.49 -0.46 -18.19
N VAL A 138 3.52 0.36 -17.81
CA VAL A 138 3.26 1.65 -18.43
C VAL A 138 3.31 2.75 -17.38
N PHE A 139 4.13 3.76 -17.61
CA PHE A 139 4.12 5.01 -16.87
C PHE A 139 3.38 6.06 -17.67
N SER A 140 2.42 6.72 -17.05
CA SER A 140 1.51 7.66 -17.71
C SER A 140 1.33 8.94 -16.90
N THR A 141 1.12 10.06 -17.59
CA THR A 141 0.81 11.36 -16.97
C THR A 141 -0.67 11.52 -16.61
N TRP A 142 -1.49 10.48 -16.75
CA TRP A 142 -2.85 10.50 -16.23
C TRP A 142 -2.85 10.81 -14.72
N GLY A 143 -3.66 11.77 -14.29
CA GLY A 143 -3.91 12.05 -12.88
C GLY A 143 -4.70 10.92 -12.20
N VAL A 144 -4.82 11.00 -10.87
CA VAL A 144 -5.59 10.03 -10.06
C VAL A 144 -6.77 10.73 -9.41
N LYS A 145 -7.98 10.25 -9.68
CA LYS A 145 -9.20 10.68 -8.97
C LYS A 145 -9.15 10.20 -7.53
N GLN A 146 -9.55 11.06 -6.60
CA GLN A 146 -9.64 10.73 -5.18
C GLN A 146 -10.94 10.00 -4.84
N ALA A 147 -11.97 10.17 -5.67
CA ALA A 147 -13.26 9.48 -5.55
C ALA A 147 -13.75 9.02 -6.94
N PHE A 148 -14.49 7.92 -6.98
CA PHE A 148 -15.02 7.35 -8.23
C PHE A 148 -15.83 8.34 -9.08
N ARG A 149 -16.59 9.23 -8.42
CA ARG A 149 -17.45 10.22 -9.08
C ARG A 149 -16.83 11.61 -9.18
N GLU A 150 -15.53 11.74 -8.94
CA GLU A 150 -14.83 13.02 -9.13
C GLU A 150 -14.93 13.45 -10.61
N ASP A 151 -15.38 14.67 -10.82
CA ASP A 151 -15.43 15.27 -12.15
C ASP A 151 -14.06 15.91 -12.46
N ASN A 152 -13.16 15.09 -13.01
CA ASN A 152 -11.83 15.52 -13.43
C ASN A 152 -11.46 14.79 -14.74
N PRO A 153 -11.53 15.46 -15.88
CA PRO A 153 -11.25 14.84 -17.18
C PRO A 153 -9.76 14.51 -17.37
N ASN A 154 -8.87 15.02 -16.52
CA ASN A 154 -7.43 14.76 -16.57
C ASN A 154 -6.97 13.66 -15.60
N ALA A 155 -7.89 13.00 -14.92
CA ALA A 155 -7.60 11.96 -13.95
C ALA A 155 -8.50 10.75 -14.14
N LEU A 156 -7.99 9.58 -13.76
CA LEU A 156 -8.69 8.30 -13.83
C LEU A 156 -9.02 7.77 -12.43
N TRP A 157 -10.16 7.08 -12.33
CA TRP A 157 -10.41 6.17 -11.24
C TRP A 157 -9.96 4.77 -11.63
N GLY A 158 -8.86 4.31 -11.03
CA GLY A 158 -8.23 3.08 -11.45
C GLY A 158 -7.67 3.19 -12.87
N SER A 159 -8.20 2.39 -13.79
CA SER A 159 -7.83 2.41 -15.20
C SER A 159 -9.05 2.51 -16.15
N TYR A 160 -10.21 2.89 -15.61
CA TYR A 160 -11.36 3.19 -16.43
C TYR A 160 -11.10 4.46 -17.25
N ASP A 161 -11.52 4.46 -18.49
CA ASP A 161 -11.31 5.54 -19.47
C ASP A 161 -9.83 5.80 -19.80
N TYR A 162 -8.93 4.85 -19.46
CA TYR A 162 -7.53 4.95 -19.86
C TYR A 162 -7.40 4.94 -21.38
N THR A 163 -6.53 5.83 -21.87
CA THR A 163 -6.04 5.88 -23.24
C THR A 163 -4.53 6.05 -23.25
N PRO A 164 -3.82 5.56 -24.27
CA PRO A 164 -2.35 5.55 -24.31
C PRO A 164 -1.70 6.88 -24.69
N ASP A 165 -2.49 7.90 -25.01
CA ASP A 165 -2.02 9.23 -25.46
C ASP A 165 -1.24 10.00 -24.38
N ARG A 166 -1.32 9.58 -23.13
CA ARG A 166 -0.58 10.14 -22.00
C ARG A 166 0.54 9.23 -21.48
N ASP A 167 0.84 8.15 -22.16
CA ASP A 167 1.94 7.28 -21.80
C ASP A 167 3.28 7.96 -22.11
N VAL A 168 4.20 7.87 -21.17
CA VAL A 168 5.53 8.47 -21.31
C VAL A 168 6.63 7.42 -21.39
N LEU A 169 6.37 6.21 -20.86
CA LEU A 169 7.29 5.09 -20.95
C LEU A 169 6.52 3.76 -20.87
N ARG A 170 6.94 2.82 -21.70
CA ARG A 170 6.45 1.43 -21.69
C ARG A 170 7.66 0.50 -21.60
N THR A 171 7.68 -0.39 -20.63
CA THR A 171 8.81 -1.31 -20.42
C THR A 171 8.32 -2.70 -20.09
N THR A 172 9.12 -3.69 -20.41
CA THR A 172 8.84 -5.10 -20.14
C THR A 172 9.09 -5.44 -18.68
N MET A 173 8.15 -6.17 -18.07
CA MET A 173 8.34 -6.91 -16.83
C MET A 173 8.38 -8.40 -17.14
N ARG A 174 9.46 -9.07 -16.75
CA ARG A 174 9.55 -10.52 -16.83
C ARG A 174 8.65 -11.15 -15.77
N VAL A 175 7.78 -12.07 -16.18
CA VAL A 175 6.88 -12.80 -15.28
C VAL A 175 7.46 -14.17 -14.96
N THR A 176 7.36 -14.57 -13.71
CA THR A 176 7.73 -15.89 -13.21
C THR A 176 6.68 -16.40 -12.24
N THR A 177 6.44 -17.71 -12.22
CA THR A 177 5.56 -18.35 -11.23
C THR A 177 6.37 -18.72 -10.00
N HIS A 178 5.83 -18.37 -8.82
CA HIS A 178 6.43 -18.67 -7.53
C HIS A 178 5.64 -19.79 -6.84
N PRO A 179 6.28 -20.74 -6.11
CA PRO A 179 5.60 -21.85 -5.44
C PRO A 179 4.73 -21.42 -4.25
N VAL A 180 4.90 -20.18 -3.78
CA VAL A 180 4.10 -19.61 -2.69
C VAL A 180 3.22 -18.50 -3.26
N SER A 181 1.91 -18.60 -3.01
CA SER A 181 0.94 -17.57 -3.38
C SER A 181 0.96 -16.41 -2.39
N ALA A 182 1.07 -15.18 -2.88
CA ALA A 182 0.89 -13.96 -2.09
C ALA A 182 -0.60 -13.62 -2.00
N GLU A 183 -1.19 -13.79 -0.83
CA GLU A 183 -2.60 -13.49 -0.54
C GLU A 183 -2.96 -12.02 -0.85
N GLN A 184 -2.05 -11.09 -0.60
CA GLN A 184 -2.24 -9.67 -0.83
C GLN A 184 -1.20 -9.16 -1.83
N LEU A 185 -1.65 -8.32 -2.78
CA LEU A 185 -0.75 -7.68 -3.74
C LEU A 185 0.40 -6.96 -3.02
N ILE A 186 1.62 -7.23 -3.47
CA ILE A 186 2.86 -6.60 -3.02
C ILE A 186 3.49 -5.89 -4.21
N ILE A 187 3.83 -4.61 -4.04
CA ILE A 187 4.76 -3.91 -4.90
C ILE A 187 5.96 -3.52 -4.04
N ALA A 188 7.15 -3.82 -4.52
CA ALA A 188 8.38 -3.61 -3.77
C ALA A 188 9.53 -3.20 -4.69
N PHE A 189 10.51 -2.52 -4.13
CA PHE A 189 11.81 -2.34 -4.73
C PHE A 189 12.73 -3.44 -4.23
N THR A 190 13.33 -4.21 -5.15
CA THR A 190 14.21 -5.35 -4.86
C THR A 190 15.57 -5.15 -5.52
N ASP A 191 16.56 -5.90 -5.08
CA ASP A 191 17.94 -5.85 -5.61
C ASP A 191 18.53 -4.44 -5.65
N MET A 192 18.18 -3.62 -4.65
CA MET A 192 18.56 -2.22 -4.59
C MET A 192 20.06 -2.03 -4.38
N THR A 193 20.62 -1.15 -5.18
CA THR A 193 21.99 -0.61 -5.09
C THR A 193 21.94 0.92 -5.13
N LEU A 194 23.07 1.59 -5.03
CA LEU A 194 23.12 3.05 -5.24
C LEU A 194 22.75 3.43 -6.67
N GLU A 195 23.05 2.56 -7.63
CA GLU A 195 22.85 2.83 -9.07
C GLU A 195 21.42 2.49 -9.56
N GLY A 196 20.65 1.74 -8.79
CA GLY A 196 19.31 1.31 -9.20
C GLY A 196 18.85 0.05 -8.50
N GLY A 197 17.90 -0.65 -9.10
CA GLY A 197 17.31 -1.87 -8.56
C GLY A 197 16.26 -2.46 -9.48
N SER A 198 15.27 -3.10 -8.90
CA SER A 198 14.15 -3.68 -9.62
C SER A 198 12.81 -3.25 -9.00
N LEU A 199 11.85 -2.91 -9.84
CA LEU A 199 10.45 -2.80 -9.44
C LEU A 199 9.78 -4.17 -9.62
N THR A 200 9.29 -4.72 -8.50
CA THR A 200 8.71 -6.05 -8.42
C THR A 200 7.25 -5.98 -7.99
N VAL A 201 6.39 -6.67 -8.72
CA VAL A 201 4.97 -6.87 -8.41
C VAL A 201 4.75 -8.34 -8.14
N TRP A 202 4.19 -8.69 -6.96
CA TRP A 202 3.86 -10.06 -6.61
C TRP A 202 2.42 -10.15 -6.12
N TRP A 203 1.63 -10.99 -6.80
CA TRP A 203 0.27 -11.31 -6.37
C TRP A 203 -0.10 -12.71 -6.84
N ASP A 204 -0.82 -13.46 -6.00
CA ASP A 204 -1.01 -14.88 -6.20
C ASP A 204 0.38 -15.56 -6.37
N ASP A 205 0.52 -16.43 -7.31
CA ASP A 205 1.77 -17.11 -7.66
C ASP A 205 2.60 -16.38 -8.73
N GLN A 206 2.16 -15.18 -9.19
CA GLN A 206 2.85 -14.44 -10.24
C GLN A 206 3.76 -13.36 -9.68
N ILE A 207 5.02 -13.38 -10.09
CA ILE A 207 6.00 -12.32 -9.81
C ILE A 207 6.41 -11.69 -11.15
N ALA A 208 6.18 -10.40 -11.29
CA ALA A 208 6.63 -9.61 -12.42
C ALA A 208 7.70 -8.60 -11.97
N THR A 209 8.82 -8.55 -12.69
CA THR A 209 9.98 -7.73 -12.30
C THR A 209 10.56 -7.01 -13.50
N THR A 210 10.90 -5.73 -13.34
CA THR A 210 11.67 -4.93 -14.30
C THR A 210 12.80 -4.21 -13.58
N ALA A 211 13.99 -4.22 -14.16
CA ALA A 211 15.14 -3.51 -13.62
C ALA A 211 15.13 -2.04 -14.05
N PHE A 212 15.68 -1.19 -13.20
CA PHE A 212 15.94 0.22 -13.51
C PHE A 212 17.29 0.65 -12.95
N THR A 213 17.86 1.69 -13.56
CA THR A 213 19.05 2.38 -13.03
C THR A 213 18.78 3.88 -12.95
N ARG A 214 19.52 4.57 -12.10
CA ARG A 214 19.56 6.03 -12.10
C ARG A 214 20.19 6.51 -13.41
N ALA A 215 19.58 7.48 -14.07
CA ALA A 215 20.21 8.12 -15.24
C ALA A 215 21.41 8.94 -14.78
N GLN A 216 22.47 8.89 -15.56
CA GLN A 216 23.69 9.69 -15.33
C GLN A 216 23.52 11.09 -15.89
#